data_7b4d5f4d0a32f05acda6974d880a0829
#
_entry.id   7b4d5f4d0a32f05acda6974d880a0829
#
_cell.length_a   1.000
_cell.length_b   1.000
_cell.length_c   1.000
_cell.angle_alpha   90.00
_cell.angle_beta   90.00
_cell.angle_gamma   90.00
#
_symmetry.space_group_name_H-M   'P 1'
#
loop_
_entity.id
_entity.type
_entity.pdbx_description
1 polymer ?
#
loop_
_entity_poly.entity_id
_entity_poly.type
_entity_poly.pdbx_seq_one_letter_code
_entity_poly.pdbx_strand_id
1 'polypeptide(L)'
;MKIICDKDKILKAINSVTKAVATKTTMPILEGILIQTNDKEVKLTTYDLEIGIEYIIEATVEEQGAIVVNAIMFSEIIRKLPDTEIKIYINDKNLLVIELSLIHISE
;
A
#
# COMPACT_ATOMS: atom_id res chain seq x y z
N MET A 1 -2.24 -0.55 12.46
CA MET A 1 -2.50 0.25 11.25
C MET A 1 -3.85 -0.12 10.69
N LYS A 2 -4.65 0.87 10.38
CA LYS A 2 -5.96 0.66 9.77
C LYS A 2 -6.32 1.87 8.95
N ILE A 3 -6.51 1.69 7.65
CA ILE A 3 -6.78 2.80 6.73
C ILE A 3 -7.90 2.44 5.76
N ILE A 4 -8.56 3.46 5.25
CA ILE A 4 -9.53 3.35 4.16
C ILE A 4 -9.07 4.30 3.07
N CYS A 5 -8.90 3.80 1.87
CA CYS A 5 -8.43 4.61 0.77
C CYS A 5 -9.02 4.13 -0.55
N ASP A 6 -8.86 4.97 -1.56
CA ASP A 6 -9.32 4.69 -2.91
C ASP A 6 -8.36 3.71 -3.58
N LYS A 7 -8.89 2.68 -4.21
CA LYS A 7 -8.07 1.70 -4.90
C LYS A 7 -7.19 2.37 -5.96
N ASP A 8 -7.74 3.30 -6.73
CA ASP A 8 -6.98 4.00 -7.76
C ASP A 8 -5.79 4.76 -7.19
N LYS A 9 -5.99 5.43 -6.06
CA LYS A 9 -4.92 6.23 -5.46
C LYS A 9 -3.78 5.35 -4.98
N ILE A 10 -4.13 4.26 -4.29
CA ILE A 10 -3.07 3.39 -3.78
C ILE A 10 -2.38 2.63 -4.91
N LEU A 11 -3.10 2.28 -5.97
CA LEU A 11 -2.49 1.61 -7.11
C LEU A 11 -1.50 2.53 -7.81
N LYS A 12 -1.83 3.81 -7.97
CA LYS A 12 -0.88 4.76 -8.53
C LYS A 12 0.36 4.90 -7.67
N ALA A 13 0.18 4.92 -6.36
CA ALA A 13 1.31 5.00 -5.43
C ALA A 13 2.21 3.78 -5.57
N ILE A 14 1.62 2.59 -5.61
CA ILE A 14 2.37 1.35 -5.76
C ILE A 14 3.14 1.36 -7.07
N ASN A 15 2.49 1.73 -8.17
CA ASN A 15 3.14 1.74 -9.47
C ASN A 15 4.29 2.75 -9.51
N SER A 16 4.14 3.87 -8.82
CA SER A 16 5.18 4.89 -8.80
C SER A 16 6.42 4.43 -8.04
N VAL A 17 6.23 3.82 -6.87
CA VAL A 17 7.37 3.41 -6.05
C VAL A 17 8.00 2.12 -6.54
N THR A 18 7.25 1.25 -7.23
CA THR A 18 7.81 -0.02 -7.69
C THR A 18 8.56 0.10 -9.00
N LYS A 19 8.55 1.24 -9.65
CA LYS A 19 9.33 1.41 -10.86
C LYS A 19 10.81 1.17 -10.64
N ALA A 20 11.33 1.63 -9.51
CA ALA A 20 12.75 1.41 -9.20
C ALA A 20 13.02 -0.05 -8.93
N VAL A 21 12.10 -0.72 -8.24
CA VAL A 21 12.25 -2.14 -7.94
C VAL A 21 12.26 -2.95 -9.21
N ALA A 22 11.35 -2.65 -10.14
CA ALA A 22 11.17 -3.43 -11.35
C ALA A 22 12.39 -3.44 -12.26
N THR A 23 13.22 -2.42 -12.18
CA THR A 23 14.36 -2.30 -13.07
C THR A 23 15.64 -2.90 -12.53
N LYS A 24 15.66 -3.30 -11.26
CA LYS A 24 16.92 -3.68 -10.63
C LYS A 24 16.86 -4.93 -9.81
N THR A 25 15.96 -5.79 -10.11
CA THR A 25 15.59 -6.82 -9.19
C THR A 25 16.36 -8.08 -9.27
N THR A 26 17.61 -8.04 -9.04
CA THR A 26 18.27 -9.29 -8.76
C THR A 26 18.31 -9.59 -7.28
N MET A 27 17.84 -8.66 -6.45
CA MET A 27 17.93 -8.81 -5.00
C MET A 27 16.54 -8.78 -4.39
N PRO A 28 16.06 -9.91 -3.83
CA PRO A 28 14.71 -9.97 -3.26
C PRO A 28 14.47 -8.95 -2.15
N ILE A 29 15.50 -8.58 -1.42
CA ILE A 29 15.37 -7.64 -0.33
C ILE A 29 14.87 -6.27 -0.81
N LEU A 30 15.08 -5.96 -2.09
CA LEU A 30 14.65 -4.69 -2.64
C LEU A 30 13.21 -4.69 -3.11
N GLU A 31 12.50 -5.81 -2.91
CA GLU A 31 11.12 -5.95 -3.39
C GLU A 31 10.09 -5.58 -2.35
N GLY A 32 10.49 -4.98 -1.26
CA GLY A 32 9.55 -4.58 -0.21
C GLY A 32 9.05 -3.17 -0.37
N ILE A 33 7.82 -2.94 0.05
CA ILE A 33 7.27 -1.60 0.17
C ILE A 33 7.02 -1.34 1.64
N LEU A 34 7.57 -0.25 2.15
CA LEU A 34 7.26 0.21 3.50
C LEU A 34 6.02 1.08 3.42
N ILE A 35 4.99 0.69 4.16
CA ILE A 35 3.75 1.46 4.25
C ILE A 35 3.69 2.09 5.62
N GLN A 36 3.62 3.41 5.68
CA GLN A 36 3.56 4.15 6.93
C GLN A 36 2.36 5.08 6.91
N THR A 37 1.70 5.23 8.04
CA THR A 37 0.54 6.11 8.13
C THR A 37 0.78 7.19 9.17
N ASN A 38 0.15 8.35 8.96
CA ASN A 38 0.06 9.39 9.97
C ASN A 38 -1.42 9.79 10.06
N ASP A 39 -1.73 11.00 10.46
CA ASP A 39 -3.13 11.38 10.74
C ASP A 39 -4.07 11.22 9.56
N LYS A 40 -3.62 11.57 8.36
CA LYS A 40 -4.50 11.61 7.19
C LYS A 40 -3.82 11.13 5.93
N GLU A 41 -2.62 10.57 6.06
CA GLU A 41 -1.83 10.23 4.89
C GLU A 41 -1.21 8.86 5.02
N VAL A 42 -1.02 8.22 3.89
CA VAL A 42 -0.29 6.97 3.79
C VAL A 42 0.90 7.21 2.90
N LYS A 43 2.07 6.87 3.39
CA LYS A 43 3.32 7.01 2.66
C LYS A 43 3.83 5.63 2.28
N LEU A 44 4.07 5.43 1.00
CA LEU A 44 4.68 4.21 0.49
C LEU A 44 6.12 4.53 0.10
N THR A 45 7.04 3.70 0.56
CA THR A 45 8.47 3.93 0.32
C THR A 45 9.11 2.64 -0.17
N THR A 46 9.92 2.75 -1.23
CA THR A 46 10.79 1.66 -1.65
C THR A 46 12.22 2.20 -1.70
N TYR A 47 13.16 1.28 -1.52
CA TYR A 47 14.56 1.62 -1.61
C TYR A 47 15.24 0.69 -2.61
N ASP A 48 16.08 1.29 -3.46
CA ASP A 48 17.10 0.50 -4.10
C ASP A 48 18.42 0.82 -3.35
N LEU A 49 19.53 0.38 -3.81
CA LEU A 49 20.78 0.51 -3.04
C LEU A 49 21.17 1.94 -2.71
N GLU A 50 20.72 2.89 -3.50
CA GLU A 50 21.11 4.29 -3.34
C GLU A 50 19.97 5.27 -3.31
N ILE A 51 18.80 4.86 -3.78
CA ILE A 51 17.68 5.77 -4.00
C ILE A 51 16.45 5.28 -3.26
N GLY A 52 15.83 6.18 -2.50
CA GLY A 52 14.52 5.92 -1.92
C GLY A 52 13.47 6.65 -2.72
N ILE A 53 12.36 6.01 -2.99
CA ILE A 53 11.22 6.63 -3.67
C ILE A 53 10.04 6.61 -2.72
N GLU A 54 9.45 7.76 -2.49
CA GLU A 54 8.30 7.91 -1.62
C GLU A 54 7.12 8.45 -2.42
N TYR A 55 5.94 7.99 -2.06
CA TYR A 55 4.72 8.51 -2.62
C TYR A 55 3.69 8.62 -1.51
N ILE A 56 3.06 9.76 -1.39
CA ILE A 56 2.11 10.04 -0.30
C ILE A 56 0.73 10.21 -0.89
N ILE A 57 -0.25 9.52 -0.30
CA ILE A 57 -1.65 9.69 -0.68
C ILE A 57 -2.47 10.06 0.54
N GLU A 58 -3.59 10.70 0.30
CA GLU A 58 -4.56 10.97 1.34
C GLU A 58 -5.39 9.71 1.59
N ALA A 59 -5.74 9.50 2.84
CA ALA A 59 -6.55 8.35 3.23
C ALA A 59 -7.25 8.67 4.55
N THR A 60 -8.28 7.87 4.85
CA THR A 60 -8.87 7.91 6.19
C THR A 60 -8.06 6.97 7.05
N VAL A 61 -7.37 7.50 8.04
CA VAL A 61 -6.51 6.71 8.91
C VAL A 61 -7.22 6.51 10.24
N GLU A 62 -7.68 5.28 10.49
CA GLU A 62 -8.34 4.94 11.74
C GLU A 62 -7.34 4.57 12.83
N GLU A 63 -6.23 3.96 12.45
CA GLU A 63 -5.14 3.63 13.36
C GLU A 63 -3.84 3.85 12.64
N GLN A 64 -2.90 4.50 13.28
CA GLN A 64 -1.59 4.72 12.69
C GLN A 64 -0.71 3.47 12.83
N GLY A 65 0.30 3.36 11.98
CA GLY A 65 1.22 2.26 12.07
C GLY A 65 2.11 2.17 10.84
N ALA A 66 2.87 1.08 10.76
CA ALA A 66 3.78 0.84 9.65
C ALA A 66 3.97 -0.66 9.44
N ILE A 67 4.18 -1.05 8.20
CA ILE A 67 4.46 -2.43 7.85
C ILE A 67 5.24 -2.48 6.54
N VAL A 68 6.06 -3.52 6.39
CA VAL A 68 6.73 -3.79 5.11
C VAL A 68 6.03 -4.97 4.46
N VAL A 69 5.68 -4.82 3.18
CA VAL A 69 5.00 -5.87 2.44
C VAL A 69 5.76 -6.19 1.17
N ASN A 70 5.51 -7.37 0.62
CA ASN A 70 6.11 -7.76 -0.65
C ASN A 70 5.49 -6.94 -1.77
N ALA A 71 6.32 -6.26 -2.56
CA ALA A 71 5.85 -5.32 -3.57
C ALA A 71 5.05 -6.01 -4.68
N ILE A 72 5.52 -7.14 -5.16
CA ILE A 72 4.87 -7.82 -6.27
C ILE A 72 3.51 -8.36 -5.83
N MET A 73 3.49 -9.02 -4.68
CA MET A 73 2.25 -9.60 -4.17
C MET A 73 1.22 -8.53 -3.86
N PHE A 74 1.63 -7.46 -3.20
CA PHE A 74 0.72 -6.37 -2.84
C PHE A 74 0.16 -5.71 -4.10
N SER A 75 1.03 -5.45 -5.07
CA SER A 75 0.61 -4.84 -6.34
C SER A 75 -0.41 -5.70 -7.07
N GLU A 76 -0.18 -7.02 -7.10
CA GLU A 76 -1.11 -7.92 -7.79
C GLU A 76 -2.46 -7.98 -7.11
N ILE A 77 -2.46 -8.02 -5.79
CA ILE A 77 -3.72 -8.06 -5.04
C ILE A 77 -4.53 -6.79 -5.30
N ILE A 78 -3.89 -5.64 -5.17
CA ILE A 78 -4.59 -4.37 -5.35
C ILE A 78 -5.09 -4.22 -6.78
N ARG A 79 -4.29 -4.64 -7.75
CA ARG A 79 -4.68 -4.50 -9.17
C ARG A 79 -5.94 -5.29 -9.50
N LYS A 80 -6.15 -6.41 -8.82
CA LYS A 80 -7.30 -7.28 -9.09
C LYS A 80 -8.59 -6.83 -8.41
N LEU A 81 -8.51 -5.86 -7.53
CA LEU A 81 -9.70 -5.38 -6.84
C LEU A 81 -10.52 -4.47 -7.75
N PRO A 82 -11.85 -4.40 -7.55
CA PRO A 82 -12.64 -3.44 -8.29
C PRO A 82 -12.30 -2.01 -7.90
N ASP A 83 -12.67 -1.06 -8.75
CA ASP A 83 -12.36 0.34 -8.55
C ASP A 83 -13.32 0.91 -7.51
N THR A 84 -12.96 0.81 -6.25
CA THR A 84 -13.78 1.22 -5.13
C THR A 84 -12.89 1.57 -3.96
N GLU A 85 -13.48 1.98 -2.85
CA GLU A 85 -12.74 2.16 -1.62
C GLU A 85 -12.35 0.81 -1.04
N ILE A 86 -11.17 0.75 -0.48
CA ILE A 86 -10.69 -0.46 0.17
C ILE A 86 -10.21 -0.13 1.57
N LYS A 87 -10.27 -1.14 2.43
CA LYS A 87 -9.82 -1.05 3.80
C LYS A 87 -8.61 -1.95 3.96
N ILE A 88 -7.55 -1.40 4.52
CA ILE A 88 -6.30 -2.13 4.73
C ILE A 88 -5.94 -2.01 6.19
N TYR A 89 -5.70 -3.15 6.84
CA TYR A 89 -5.33 -3.13 8.26
C TYR A 89 -4.44 -4.32 8.60
N ILE A 90 -3.80 -4.23 9.75
CA ILE A 90 -2.97 -5.32 10.28
C ILE A 90 -3.76 -5.99 11.38
N ASN A 91 -3.91 -7.32 11.29
CA ASN A 91 -4.69 -8.06 12.26
C ASN A 91 -3.83 -8.52 13.45
N ASP A 92 -4.42 -9.27 14.37
CA ASP A 92 -3.76 -9.73 15.58
C ASP A 92 -2.54 -10.60 15.32
N LYS A 93 -2.48 -11.20 14.16
CA LYS A 93 -1.38 -12.09 13.79
C LYS A 93 -0.30 -11.37 12.98
N ASN A 94 -0.35 -10.04 12.92
CA ASN A 94 0.57 -9.21 12.15
C ASN A 94 0.49 -9.47 10.65
N LEU A 95 -0.67 -9.87 10.17
CA LEU A 95 -0.92 -10.04 8.74
C LEU A 95 -1.65 -8.83 8.20
N LEU A 96 -1.28 -8.43 7.00
CA LEU A 96 -1.99 -7.37 6.31
C LEU A 96 -3.28 -7.93 5.72
N VAL A 97 -4.40 -7.31 6.02
CA VAL A 97 -5.71 -7.70 5.52
C VAL A 97 -6.23 -6.59 4.62
N ILE A 98 -6.75 -6.96 3.47
CA ILE A 98 -7.33 -6.03 2.51
C ILE A 98 -8.77 -6.42 2.27
N GLU A 99 -9.68 -5.49 2.52
CA GLU A 99 -11.11 -5.71 2.37
C GLU A 99 -11.71 -4.63 1.50
N LEU A 100 -12.76 -4.98 0.79
CA LEU A 100 -13.53 -3.98 0.07
C LEU A 100 -14.41 -3.23 1.07
N SER A 101 -14.50 -1.93 0.88
CA SER A 101 -15.41 -1.12 1.69
C SER A 101 -16.78 -1.14 1.02
N LEU A 102 -17.78 -1.58 1.76
CA LEU A 102 -19.14 -1.70 1.22
C LEU A 102 -20.06 -0.59 1.68
N ILE A 103 -19.49 0.44 2.26
CA ILE A 103 -20.29 1.50 2.85
C ILE A 103 -21.21 2.15 1.83
N HIS A 104 -20.76 2.28 0.63
CA HIS A 104 -21.47 3.02 -0.40
C HIS A 104 -22.54 2.22 -1.09
N ILE A 105 -22.77 1.02 -0.70
CA ILE A 105 -23.74 0.17 -1.36
C ILE A 105 -25.16 0.53 -1.04
N SER A 106 -25.34 1.29 -0.04
CA SER A 106 -26.68 1.69 0.27
C SER A 106 -27.22 2.52 -0.84
N GLU A 107 -27.85 2.36 -1.45
CA GLU A 107 -28.36 3.10 -2.37
C GLU A 107 -28.97 2.83 -3.00
#